data_049d5d9ec2a372f55da7afc53042ce04
#
_entry.id   049d5d9ec2a372f55da7afc53042ce04
#
_cell.length_a   1.000
_cell.length_b   1.000
_cell.length_c   1.000
_cell.angle_alpha   90.00
_cell.angle_beta   90.00
_cell.angle_gamma   90.00
#
_symmetry.space_group_name_H-M   'P 1'
#
loop_
_entity.id
_entity.type
_entity.pdbx_description
1 polymer ?
#
loop_
_entity_poly.entity_id
_entity_poly.type
_entity_poly.pdbx_seq_one_letter_code
_entity_poly.pdbx_strand_id
1 'polypeptide(L)'
;MKESTYEKRFFNGYRMFDDKSGFLLNYAGVAGFDREKAKKKYHKSLEAALKFMKRVEAQEVVNVSEGRKVDHFNLRLGEGLTKSISYFNKIKEAVEDIKSGKTINENNQSYTDVIMNGIGGSYLGPLMILLAKLGYDFNVDDALPVKIHFLNNTDSDSFYNVMSKVDISRTIMVNISKSGSTAETAGTMEAFNKLLEAASLPIGKHNITVTTPGSPFDKFSQENNYLHIFYMNTETGGRTSVGSAVGMVPAAFGGLDFEQFLKGESYMDELTRRETLEKNPALIIALIINDAISRAGHQNQIVLGYSDSLRETAHYFQQLFMESLGKNKDLGDKKDIGPTGLTIFGGVGTGEQHAFMQQVQKGIRDAFCHFISFRTRTHDYDNKKAGSMGRQLLAFVEGTQKALRSNEREYISMVFEEQNEFNMGMIVALHERVVVFLAGMWGINPFDQPGVQDGKHSADSHNALSKQIEAKLAETPSFKGNAEDMAELVGLKKEEAPGIESILNDIEANHNVEGAYPTLINFSVTRKWDGKKFIYDIRHN
;
A
#
# COMPACT_ATOMS: atom_id res chain seq x y z
N MET A 1 -31.07 11.36 -8.72
CA MET A 1 -31.09 12.28 -9.89
C MET A 1 -32.08 11.75 -10.92
N LYS A 2 -32.96 12.62 -11.47
CA LYS A 2 -33.85 12.22 -12.59
C LYS A 2 -33.05 11.78 -13.79
N GLU A 3 -33.46 10.70 -14.47
CA GLU A 3 -32.74 10.15 -15.64
C GLU A 3 -32.57 11.20 -16.74
N SER A 4 -33.59 12.01 -17.03
CA SER A 4 -33.50 13.13 -17.99
C SER A 4 -32.44 14.19 -17.63
N THR A 5 -32.11 14.35 -16.36
CA THR A 5 -31.01 15.23 -15.93
C THR A 5 -29.66 14.58 -16.16
N TYR A 6 -29.53 13.27 -15.88
CA TYR A 6 -28.33 12.51 -16.19
C TYR A 6 -28.02 12.52 -17.69
N GLU A 7 -29.01 12.23 -18.53
CA GLU A 7 -28.88 12.27 -20.01
C GLU A 7 -28.39 13.62 -20.52
N LYS A 8 -29.01 14.72 -20.03
CA LYS A 8 -28.55 16.06 -20.37
C LYS A 8 -27.10 16.29 -20.01
N ARG A 9 -26.66 15.89 -18.83
CA ARG A 9 -25.26 16.03 -18.40
C ARG A 9 -24.33 15.14 -19.22
N PHE A 10 -24.74 13.89 -19.47
CA PHE A 10 -23.99 12.92 -20.23
C PHE A 10 -23.64 13.43 -21.65
N PHE A 11 -24.57 14.13 -22.31
CA PHE A 11 -24.36 14.73 -23.64
C PHE A 11 -23.78 16.16 -23.61
N ASN A 12 -23.79 16.83 -22.45
CA ASN A 12 -23.37 18.24 -22.35
C ASN A 12 -22.00 18.40 -21.63
N GLY A 13 -21.03 17.56 -21.92
CA GLY A 13 -19.63 17.78 -21.56
C GLY A 13 -19.24 17.40 -20.12
N TYR A 14 -20.02 16.52 -19.45
CA TYR A 14 -19.61 15.91 -18.17
C TYR A 14 -18.89 14.58 -18.38
N ARG A 15 -18.10 14.52 -19.45
CA ARG A 15 -17.23 13.41 -19.82
C ARG A 15 -15.93 13.94 -20.41
N MET A 16 -14.86 13.21 -20.22
CA MET A 16 -13.58 13.39 -20.90
C MET A 16 -13.21 12.09 -21.59
N PHE A 17 -12.82 12.17 -22.84
CA PHE A 17 -12.34 11.03 -23.61
C PHE A 17 -10.98 11.36 -24.22
N ASP A 18 -10.06 10.44 -24.13
CA ASP A 18 -8.76 10.50 -24.79
C ASP A 18 -8.69 9.46 -25.89
N ASP A 19 -8.69 9.90 -27.13
CA ASP A 19 -8.75 9.05 -28.32
C ASP A 19 -7.54 8.09 -28.44
N LYS A 20 -6.38 8.49 -27.92
CA LYS A 20 -5.15 7.71 -28.07
C LYS A 20 -5.09 6.52 -27.13
N SER A 21 -5.51 6.71 -25.88
CA SER A 21 -5.48 5.65 -24.86
C SER A 21 -6.81 4.93 -24.68
N GLY A 22 -7.90 5.43 -25.27
CA GLY A 22 -9.24 4.95 -25.03
C GLY A 22 -9.80 5.28 -23.63
N PHE A 23 -9.07 6.05 -22.82
CA PHE A 23 -9.51 6.42 -21.47
C PHE A 23 -10.74 7.32 -21.50
N LEU A 24 -11.77 6.93 -20.75
CA LEU A 24 -13.01 7.68 -20.56
C LEU A 24 -13.27 7.96 -19.08
N LEU A 25 -13.34 9.25 -18.73
CA LEU A 25 -13.87 9.70 -17.43
C LEU A 25 -15.30 10.22 -17.65
N ASN A 26 -16.27 9.61 -16.94
CA ASN A 26 -17.66 10.06 -16.92
C ASN A 26 -18.04 10.51 -15.49
N TYR A 27 -18.37 11.80 -15.33
CA TYR A 27 -18.79 12.41 -14.08
C TYR A 27 -20.21 13.01 -14.16
N ALA A 28 -21.00 12.59 -15.15
CA ALA A 28 -22.40 12.95 -15.24
C ALA A 28 -23.23 12.45 -14.04
N GLY A 29 -22.74 11.39 -13.36
CA GLY A 29 -23.36 10.81 -12.16
C GLY A 29 -23.23 11.66 -10.89
N VAL A 30 -22.50 12.78 -10.92
CA VAL A 30 -22.33 13.67 -9.75
C VAL A 30 -23.43 14.75 -9.77
N ALA A 31 -24.61 14.42 -9.26
CA ALA A 31 -25.82 15.22 -9.41
C ALA A 31 -25.70 16.67 -8.93
N GLY A 32 -25.06 16.86 -7.78
CA GLY A 32 -24.90 18.17 -7.16
C GLY A 32 -23.75 19.01 -7.69
N PHE A 33 -22.89 18.45 -8.54
CA PHE A 33 -21.73 19.13 -9.08
C PHE A 33 -22.09 19.94 -10.34
N ASP A 34 -21.90 21.24 -10.29
CA ASP A 34 -21.96 22.13 -11.44
C ASP A 34 -20.54 22.64 -11.72
N ARG A 35 -19.96 22.22 -12.85
CA ARG A 35 -18.55 22.51 -13.18
C ARG A 35 -18.22 24.00 -13.19
N GLU A 36 -19.07 24.83 -13.79
CA GLU A 36 -18.81 26.27 -13.90
C GLU A 36 -18.93 26.99 -12.56
N LYS A 37 -19.92 26.61 -11.76
CA LYS A 37 -20.08 27.13 -10.40
C LYS A 37 -18.93 26.67 -9.50
N ALA A 38 -18.51 25.40 -9.57
CA ALA A 38 -17.40 24.87 -8.81
C ALA A 38 -16.08 25.55 -9.20
N LYS A 39 -15.83 25.71 -10.50
CA LYS A 39 -14.66 26.43 -11.00
C LYS A 39 -14.58 27.87 -10.46
N LYS A 40 -15.70 28.58 -10.45
CA LYS A 40 -15.78 29.93 -9.87
C LYS A 40 -15.62 29.92 -8.34
N LYS A 41 -16.29 29.00 -7.64
CA LYS A 41 -16.24 28.88 -6.19
C LYS A 41 -14.84 28.54 -5.67
N TYR A 42 -14.17 27.62 -6.32
CA TYR A 42 -12.87 27.08 -5.90
C TYR A 42 -11.69 27.60 -6.71
N HIS A 43 -11.81 28.74 -7.43
CA HIS A 43 -10.76 29.24 -8.33
C HIS A 43 -9.40 29.38 -7.63
N LYS A 44 -9.36 29.94 -6.39
CA LYS A 44 -8.11 30.09 -5.61
C LYS A 44 -7.49 28.74 -5.24
N SER A 45 -8.31 27.76 -4.87
CA SER A 45 -7.84 26.41 -4.56
C SER A 45 -7.31 25.70 -5.81
N LEU A 46 -7.95 25.88 -6.96
CA LEU A 46 -7.47 25.35 -8.24
C LEU A 46 -6.13 25.97 -8.66
N GLU A 47 -5.97 27.29 -8.50
CA GLU A 47 -4.69 27.97 -8.75
C GLU A 47 -3.59 27.47 -7.79
N ALA A 48 -3.93 27.28 -6.49
CA ALA A 48 -3.00 26.74 -5.51
C ALA A 48 -2.58 25.32 -5.85
N ALA A 49 -3.52 24.46 -6.27
CA ALA A 49 -3.26 23.09 -6.68
C ALA A 49 -2.32 23.02 -7.91
N LEU A 50 -2.59 23.82 -8.95
CA LEU A 50 -1.74 23.89 -10.13
C LEU A 50 -0.34 24.43 -9.80
N LYS A 51 -0.25 25.47 -8.97
CA LYS A 51 1.03 26.01 -8.48
C LYS A 51 1.80 24.98 -7.68
N PHE A 52 1.14 24.25 -6.80
CA PHE A 52 1.78 23.21 -5.99
C PHE A 52 2.33 22.08 -6.85
N MET A 53 1.54 21.58 -7.81
CA MET A 53 2.00 20.56 -8.77
C MET A 53 3.23 21.02 -9.55
N LYS A 54 3.24 22.27 -10.04
CA LYS A 54 4.42 22.83 -10.74
C LYS A 54 5.68 22.84 -9.88
N ARG A 55 5.55 23.18 -8.59
CA ARG A 55 6.66 23.13 -7.63
C ARG A 55 7.18 21.70 -7.42
N VAL A 56 6.27 20.72 -7.32
CA VAL A 56 6.63 19.30 -7.22
C VAL A 56 7.44 18.86 -8.46
N GLU A 57 6.93 19.16 -9.66
CA GLU A 57 7.60 18.79 -10.92
C GLU A 57 8.90 19.57 -11.16
N ALA A 58 9.00 20.80 -10.63
CA ALA A 58 10.23 21.60 -10.65
C ALA A 58 11.29 21.14 -9.65
N GLN A 59 11.02 20.05 -8.91
CA GLN A 59 11.94 19.50 -7.92
C GLN A 59 12.29 20.48 -6.79
N GLU A 60 11.33 21.34 -6.41
CA GLU A 60 11.47 22.13 -5.19
C GLU A 60 11.40 21.23 -3.95
N VAL A 61 11.93 21.72 -2.82
CA VAL A 61 11.72 21.07 -1.51
C VAL A 61 10.28 21.30 -1.08
N VAL A 62 9.40 20.36 -1.40
CA VAL A 62 7.94 20.43 -1.11
C VAL A 62 7.54 19.54 0.06
N ASN A 63 8.33 18.54 0.42
CA ASN A 63 8.19 17.80 1.67
C ASN A 63 8.98 18.51 2.75
N VAL A 64 8.37 19.56 3.32
CA VAL A 64 9.04 20.53 4.20
C VAL A 64 9.43 19.90 5.53
N SER A 65 8.60 19.03 6.10
CA SER A 65 8.84 18.35 7.39
C SER A 65 10.07 17.43 7.34
N GLU A 66 10.33 16.79 6.20
CA GLU A 66 11.50 15.91 5.97
C GLU A 66 12.64 16.64 5.22
N GLY A 67 12.48 17.90 4.83
CA GLY A 67 13.48 18.71 4.15
C GLY A 67 13.91 18.19 2.77
N ARG A 68 13.05 17.45 2.05
CA ARG A 68 13.40 16.79 0.80
C ARG A 68 12.48 17.13 -0.37
N LYS A 69 12.97 16.84 -1.55
CA LYS A 69 12.22 16.86 -2.81
C LYS A 69 11.31 15.63 -2.92
N VAL A 70 10.57 15.55 -4.02
CA VAL A 70 9.74 14.40 -4.39
C VAL A 70 9.95 14.13 -5.87
N ASP A 71 10.35 12.92 -6.24
CA ASP A 71 10.85 12.63 -7.59
C ASP A 71 10.06 11.59 -8.40
N HIS A 72 9.04 10.95 -7.83
CA HIS A 72 8.30 9.88 -8.53
C HIS A 72 7.73 10.33 -9.87
N PHE A 73 7.32 11.60 -10.04
CA PHE A 73 6.91 12.12 -11.34
C PHE A 73 8.07 12.27 -12.32
N ASN A 74 9.27 12.57 -11.82
CA ASN A 74 10.44 12.76 -12.69
C ASN A 74 11.05 11.43 -13.15
N LEU A 75 10.86 10.36 -12.39
CA LEU A 75 11.28 9.01 -12.80
C LEU A 75 10.59 8.53 -14.10
N ARG A 76 9.45 9.12 -14.44
CA ARG A 76 8.64 8.76 -15.60
C ARG A 76 8.46 9.90 -16.62
N LEU A 77 9.33 10.93 -16.55
CA LEU A 77 9.33 12.08 -17.45
C LEU A 77 10.62 12.14 -18.26
N GLY A 78 10.50 12.17 -19.59
CA GLY A 78 11.61 12.43 -20.51
C GLY A 78 12.82 11.51 -20.27
N GLU A 79 13.98 12.10 -19.92
CA GLU A 79 15.19 11.35 -19.62
C GLU A 79 15.03 10.43 -18.38
N GLY A 80 14.22 10.84 -17.41
CA GLY A 80 13.91 10.03 -16.21
C GLY A 80 13.24 8.72 -16.61
N LEU A 81 12.23 8.75 -17.50
CA LEU A 81 11.59 7.55 -18.03
C LEU A 81 12.61 6.62 -18.72
N THR A 82 13.47 7.18 -19.56
CA THR A 82 14.52 6.40 -20.26
C THR A 82 15.46 5.72 -19.28
N LYS A 83 15.88 6.43 -18.22
CA LYS A 83 16.73 5.87 -17.15
C LYS A 83 16.01 4.78 -16.36
N SER A 84 14.74 4.99 -16.03
CA SER A 84 13.92 4.01 -15.30
C SER A 84 13.72 2.73 -16.11
N ILE A 85 13.41 2.83 -17.40
CA ILE A 85 13.32 1.67 -18.30
C ILE A 85 14.65 0.94 -18.41
N SER A 86 15.76 1.66 -18.59
CA SER A 86 17.09 1.07 -18.64
C SER A 86 17.45 0.36 -17.33
N TYR A 87 17.05 0.92 -16.20
CA TYR A 87 17.27 0.31 -14.89
C TYR A 87 16.41 -0.93 -14.68
N PHE A 88 15.14 -0.88 -15.07
CA PHE A 88 14.28 -2.06 -15.07
C PHE A 88 14.86 -3.21 -15.90
N ASN A 89 15.38 -2.92 -17.09
CA ASN A 89 15.98 -3.96 -17.94
C ASN A 89 17.18 -4.64 -17.28
N LYS A 90 18.01 -3.91 -16.50
CA LYS A 90 19.08 -4.51 -15.68
C LYS A 90 18.54 -5.39 -14.56
N ILE A 91 17.48 -4.95 -13.86
CA ILE A 91 16.81 -5.75 -12.84
C ILE A 91 16.23 -7.02 -13.47
N LYS A 92 15.53 -6.88 -14.59
CA LYS A 92 14.94 -7.99 -15.34
C LYS A 92 15.99 -9.02 -15.76
N GLU A 93 17.14 -8.59 -16.28
CA GLU A 93 18.26 -9.48 -16.63
C GLU A 93 18.76 -10.28 -15.42
N ALA A 94 19.01 -9.62 -14.29
CA ALA A 94 19.44 -10.28 -13.06
C ALA A 94 18.41 -11.29 -12.54
N VAL A 95 17.10 -10.94 -12.59
CA VAL A 95 16.03 -11.84 -12.17
C VAL A 95 15.84 -13.01 -13.14
N GLU A 96 15.99 -12.79 -14.46
CA GLU A 96 15.94 -13.89 -15.45
C GLU A 96 17.11 -14.86 -15.27
N ASP A 97 18.30 -14.41 -14.87
CA ASP A 97 19.42 -15.28 -14.52
C ASP A 97 19.07 -16.20 -13.32
N ILE A 98 18.28 -15.71 -12.37
CA ILE A 98 17.75 -16.53 -11.25
C ILE A 98 16.68 -17.51 -11.75
N LYS A 99 15.68 -17.03 -12.48
CA LYS A 99 14.54 -17.81 -12.97
C LYS A 99 14.95 -18.92 -13.94
N SER A 100 15.97 -18.68 -14.75
CA SER A 100 16.52 -19.67 -15.71
C SER A 100 17.47 -20.69 -15.07
N GLY A 101 17.83 -20.51 -13.79
CA GLY A 101 18.80 -21.37 -13.11
C GLY A 101 20.25 -21.09 -13.50
N LYS A 102 20.56 -19.97 -14.15
CA LYS A 102 21.93 -19.52 -14.40
C LYS A 102 22.59 -19.02 -13.11
N THR A 103 21.80 -18.36 -12.24
CA THR A 103 22.17 -18.08 -10.87
C THR A 103 21.75 -19.24 -9.99
N ILE A 104 22.67 -19.84 -9.26
CA ILE A 104 22.48 -21.04 -8.44
C ILE A 104 22.91 -20.80 -6.98
N ASN A 105 22.36 -21.60 -6.07
CA ASN A 105 22.71 -21.62 -4.66
C ASN A 105 24.10 -22.28 -4.42
N GLU A 106 24.52 -22.43 -3.18
CA GLU A 106 25.78 -23.07 -2.76
C GLU A 106 25.86 -24.56 -3.10
N ASN A 107 24.70 -25.22 -3.26
CA ASN A 107 24.56 -26.63 -3.61
C ASN A 107 24.45 -26.88 -5.13
N ASN A 108 24.72 -25.85 -5.95
CA ASN A 108 24.55 -25.87 -7.42
C ASN A 108 23.11 -26.17 -7.86
N GLN A 109 22.11 -25.69 -7.11
CA GLN A 109 20.68 -25.87 -7.43
C GLN A 109 20.06 -24.52 -7.80
N SER A 110 19.05 -24.58 -8.67
CA SER A 110 18.21 -23.42 -9.00
C SER A 110 17.30 -23.05 -7.83
N TYR A 111 17.05 -21.76 -7.66
CA TYR A 111 16.04 -21.26 -6.71
C TYR A 111 14.62 -21.59 -7.20
N THR A 112 13.73 -21.89 -6.27
CA THR A 112 12.33 -22.27 -6.54
C THR A 112 11.34 -21.26 -5.97
N ASP A 113 11.76 -20.50 -4.97
CA ASP A 113 10.89 -19.62 -4.22
C ASP A 113 11.56 -18.27 -3.97
N VAL A 114 10.76 -17.21 -4.04
CA VAL A 114 11.14 -15.86 -3.63
C VAL A 114 10.14 -15.30 -2.63
N ILE A 115 10.62 -14.73 -1.54
CA ILE A 115 9.82 -14.10 -0.50
C ILE A 115 10.01 -12.59 -0.59
N MET A 116 8.94 -11.85 -0.92
CA MET A 116 8.93 -10.39 -0.91
C MET A 116 8.65 -9.92 0.52
N ASN A 117 9.68 -9.46 1.22
CA ASN A 117 9.61 -8.93 2.57
C ASN A 117 9.54 -7.41 2.54
N GLY A 118 8.36 -6.85 2.78
CA GLY A 118 8.13 -5.40 2.76
C GLY A 118 6.74 -5.04 3.26
N ILE A 119 6.56 -3.83 3.77
CA ILE A 119 5.29 -3.36 4.34
C ILE A 119 4.88 -2.02 3.73
N GLY A 120 3.59 -1.68 3.79
CA GLY A 120 3.06 -0.42 3.26
C GLY A 120 3.34 -0.26 1.77
N GLY A 121 4.02 0.81 1.38
CA GLY A 121 4.37 1.07 -0.03
C GLY A 121 5.30 0.03 -0.65
N SER A 122 6.07 -0.70 0.16
CA SER A 122 6.91 -1.81 -0.30
C SER A 122 6.12 -3.11 -0.55
N TYR A 123 4.82 -3.11 -0.27
CA TYR A 123 3.93 -4.26 -0.42
C TYR A 123 2.71 -3.96 -1.28
N LEU A 124 1.94 -2.91 -0.94
CA LEU A 124 0.60 -2.69 -1.51
C LEU A 124 0.63 -2.42 -3.03
N GLY A 125 1.51 -1.54 -3.50
CA GLY A 125 1.68 -1.27 -4.93
C GLY A 125 2.20 -2.48 -5.70
N PRO A 126 3.31 -3.09 -5.28
CA PRO A 126 3.83 -4.33 -5.86
C PRO A 126 2.82 -5.47 -5.92
N LEU A 127 2.09 -5.75 -4.84
CA LEU A 127 1.04 -6.77 -4.83
C LEU A 127 -0.07 -6.46 -5.82
N MET A 128 -0.56 -5.21 -5.83
CA MET A 128 -1.62 -4.78 -6.73
C MET A 128 -1.28 -5.05 -8.20
N ILE A 129 -0.09 -4.68 -8.66
CA ILE A 129 0.31 -4.89 -10.06
C ILE A 129 0.53 -6.37 -10.39
N LEU A 130 1.08 -7.16 -9.46
CA LEU A 130 1.25 -8.60 -9.65
C LEU A 130 -0.10 -9.31 -9.78
N LEU A 131 -1.02 -9.05 -8.85
CA LEU A 131 -2.35 -9.67 -8.87
C LEU A 131 -3.19 -9.20 -10.07
N ALA A 132 -3.00 -7.96 -10.52
CA ALA A 132 -3.65 -7.48 -11.74
C ALA A 132 -3.25 -8.29 -12.96
N LYS A 133 -2.02 -8.79 -13.03
CA LYS A 133 -1.50 -9.59 -14.14
C LYS A 133 -1.72 -11.07 -13.97
N LEU A 134 -1.40 -11.61 -12.80
CA LEU A 134 -1.27 -13.03 -12.55
C LEU A 134 -2.55 -13.66 -11.95
N GLY A 135 -3.44 -12.83 -11.35
CA GLY A 135 -4.57 -13.34 -10.55
C GLY A 135 -4.13 -13.81 -9.16
N TYR A 136 -5.09 -14.31 -8.37
CA TYR A 136 -4.85 -14.69 -6.96
C TYR A 136 -4.12 -16.02 -6.80
N ASP A 137 -4.32 -16.94 -7.73
CA ASP A 137 -3.81 -18.31 -7.63
C ASP A 137 -2.48 -18.49 -8.38
N PHE A 138 -1.72 -17.43 -8.56
CA PHE A 138 -0.52 -17.43 -9.41
C PHE A 138 0.60 -18.39 -8.96
N ASN A 139 0.57 -18.86 -7.71
CA ASN A 139 1.52 -19.85 -7.19
C ASN A 139 0.99 -21.30 -7.26
N VAL A 140 -0.28 -21.50 -7.62
CA VAL A 140 -0.88 -22.85 -7.65
C VAL A 140 -0.37 -23.66 -8.84
N ASP A 141 -0.19 -22.99 -9.98
CA ASP A 141 0.34 -23.60 -11.18
C ASP A 141 1.87 -23.44 -11.26
N ASP A 142 2.55 -24.36 -11.94
CA ASP A 142 3.98 -24.23 -12.27
C ASP A 142 4.23 -23.20 -13.39
N ALA A 143 3.33 -22.22 -13.53
CA ALA A 143 3.42 -21.15 -14.51
C ALA A 143 4.57 -20.18 -14.23
N LEU A 144 4.95 -20.01 -12.97
CA LEU A 144 6.10 -19.22 -12.57
C LEU A 144 7.29 -20.13 -12.29
N PRO A 145 8.45 -19.90 -12.95
CA PRO A 145 9.68 -20.66 -12.68
C PRO A 145 10.16 -20.55 -11.23
N VAL A 146 9.82 -19.45 -10.57
CA VAL A 146 10.08 -19.19 -9.14
C VAL A 146 8.79 -18.70 -8.53
N LYS A 147 8.30 -19.39 -7.49
CA LYS A 147 7.07 -19.03 -6.77
C LYS A 147 7.28 -17.77 -5.94
N ILE A 148 6.28 -16.90 -5.88
CA ILE A 148 6.37 -15.60 -5.19
C ILE A 148 5.52 -15.65 -3.94
N HIS A 149 6.12 -15.40 -2.78
CA HIS A 149 5.45 -15.28 -1.50
C HIS A 149 5.60 -13.85 -0.97
N PHE A 150 4.68 -13.42 -0.10
CA PHE A 150 4.74 -12.11 0.54
C PHE A 150 4.74 -12.25 2.06
N LEU A 151 5.62 -11.47 2.70
CA LEU A 151 5.61 -11.23 4.14
C LEU A 151 5.55 -9.72 4.37
N ASN A 152 4.45 -9.27 4.96
CA ASN A 152 4.14 -7.85 5.16
C ASN A 152 3.72 -7.52 6.59
N ASN A 153 4.01 -8.43 7.52
CA ASN A 153 3.64 -8.30 8.93
C ASN A 153 4.65 -9.09 9.79
N THR A 154 4.71 -8.78 11.09
CA THR A 154 5.52 -9.49 12.10
C THR A 154 4.78 -10.66 12.75
N ASP A 155 3.69 -11.13 12.14
CA ASP A 155 2.94 -12.28 12.60
C ASP A 155 3.74 -13.57 12.38
N SER A 156 4.10 -14.25 13.48
CA SER A 156 4.88 -15.48 13.48
C SER A 156 4.17 -16.64 12.76
N ASP A 157 2.84 -16.71 12.84
CA ASP A 157 2.07 -17.74 12.16
C ASP A 157 2.08 -17.53 10.63
N SER A 158 2.01 -16.27 10.18
CA SER A 158 2.18 -15.94 8.77
C SER A 158 3.59 -16.29 8.27
N PHE A 159 4.62 -16.01 9.06
CA PHE A 159 5.99 -16.40 8.75
C PHE A 159 6.11 -17.93 8.66
N TYR A 160 5.64 -18.67 9.66
CA TYR A 160 5.61 -20.13 9.65
C TYR A 160 4.88 -20.70 8.44
N ASN A 161 3.72 -20.13 8.09
CA ASN A 161 2.93 -20.57 6.94
C ASN A 161 3.67 -20.45 5.60
N VAL A 162 4.52 -19.44 5.44
CA VAL A 162 5.38 -19.31 4.27
C VAL A 162 6.53 -20.31 4.36
N MET A 163 7.26 -20.33 5.49
CA MET A 163 8.45 -21.17 5.66
C MET A 163 8.14 -22.66 5.56
N SER A 164 6.95 -23.11 5.98
CA SER A 164 6.52 -24.51 5.86
C SER A 164 6.23 -24.99 4.42
N LYS A 165 6.16 -24.05 3.47
CA LYS A 165 5.85 -24.35 2.05
C LYS A 165 7.07 -24.27 1.14
N VAL A 166 8.18 -23.73 1.61
CA VAL A 166 9.38 -23.46 0.82
C VAL A 166 10.56 -24.34 1.27
N ASP A 167 11.43 -24.66 0.34
CA ASP A 167 12.75 -25.20 0.65
C ASP A 167 13.69 -24.03 0.91
N ILE A 168 14.09 -23.81 2.17
CA ILE A 168 14.92 -22.69 2.56
C ILE A 168 16.25 -22.65 1.79
N SER A 169 16.83 -23.82 1.44
CA SER A 169 18.05 -23.92 0.67
C SER A 169 17.90 -23.45 -0.79
N ARG A 170 16.65 -23.32 -1.27
CA ARG A 170 16.32 -22.89 -2.63
C ARG A 170 15.45 -21.63 -2.65
N THR A 171 15.44 -20.89 -1.55
CA THR A 171 14.62 -19.70 -1.37
C THR A 171 15.48 -18.45 -1.30
N ILE A 172 15.02 -17.37 -1.93
CA ILE A 172 15.59 -16.02 -1.82
C ILE A 172 14.59 -15.13 -1.11
N MET A 173 15.03 -14.34 -0.12
CA MET A 173 14.25 -13.25 0.44
C MET A 173 14.65 -11.92 -0.19
N VAL A 174 13.69 -11.21 -0.77
CA VAL A 174 13.84 -9.83 -1.29
C VAL A 174 13.38 -8.86 -0.21
N ASN A 175 14.31 -8.22 0.45
CA ASN A 175 14.06 -7.28 1.52
C ASN A 175 13.91 -5.87 0.96
N ILE A 176 12.70 -5.30 1.06
CA ILE A 176 12.34 -4.00 0.47
C ILE A 176 12.17 -2.98 1.59
N SER A 177 13.21 -2.18 1.84
CA SER A 177 13.18 -1.14 2.88
C SER A 177 14.12 0.02 2.51
N LYS A 178 13.59 1.24 2.52
CA LYS A 178 14.34 2.45 2.14
C LYS A 178 15.61 2.66 2.96
N SER A 179 15.55 2.46 4.28
CA SER A 179 16.66 2.67 5.23
C SER A 179 17.11 1.39 5.95
N GLY A 180 16.30 0.33 5.90
CA GLY A 180 16.45 -0.86 6.73
C GLY A 180 15.94 -0.71 8.17
N SER A 181 15.47 0.48 8.54
CA SER A 181 14.99 0.76 9.90
C SER A 181 13.50 0.42 10.13
N THR A 182 12.82 -0.13 9.14
CA THR A 182 11.44 -0.61 9.30
C THR A 182 11.47 -1.88 10.15
N ALA A 183 10.96 -1.79 11.36
CA ALA A 183 11.09 -2.84 12.37
C ALA A 183 10.52 -4.19 11.89
N GLU A 184 9.36 -4.14 11.21
CA GLU A 184 8.69 -5.31 10.67
C GLU A 184 9.55 -6.04 9.63
N THR A 185 10.08 -5.30 8.65
CA THR A 185 10.94 -5.86 7.60
C THR A 185 12.26 -6.38 8.17
N ALA A 186 12.87 -5.63 9.10
CA ALA A 186 14.13 -6.02 9.73
C ALA A 186 13.96 -7.28 10.59
N GLY A 187 12.89 -7.36 11.40
CA GLY A 187 12.60 -8.52 12.25
C GLY A 187 12.34 -9.79 11.43
N THR A 188 11.56 -9.69 10.36
CA THR A 188 11.30 -10.81 9.44
C THR A 188 12.58 -11.29 8.75
N MET A 189 13.44 -10.35 8.29
CA MET A 189 14.74 -10.68 7.70
C MET A 189 15.66 -11.37 8.72
N GLU A 190 15.71 -10.87 9.96
CA GLU A 190 16.51 -11.49 11.02
C GLU A 190 16.05 -12.92 11.32
N ALA A 191 14.74 -13.14 11.41
CA ALA A 191 14.19 -14.48 11.61
C ALA A 191 14.57 -15.44 10.46
N PHE A 192 14.46 -14.98 9.22
CA PHE A 192 14.89 -15.76 8.05
C PHE A 192 16.40 -16.06 8.07
N ASN A 193 17.22 -15.07 8.38
CA ASN A 193 18.68 -15.25 8.47
C ASN A 193 19.09 -16.25 9.57
N LYS A 194 18.40 -16.25 10.71
CA LYS A 194 18.62 -17.27 11.77
C LYS A 194 18.30 -18.69 11.30
N LEU A 195 17.26 -18.86 10.49
CA LEU A 195 16.96 -20.17 9.90
C LEU A 195 18.04 -20.60 8.88
N LEU A 196 18.57 -19.67 8.09
CA LEU A 196 19.72 -19.95 7.19
C LEU A 196 20.95 -20.37 7.98
N GLU A 197 21.29 -19.64 9.05
CA GLU A 197 22.41 -19.96 9.94
C GLU A 197 22.25 -21.36 10.58
N ALA A 198 21.06 -21.67 11.10
CA ALA A 198 20.75 -22.98 11.67
C ALA A 198 20.89 -24.10 10.64
N ALA A 199 20.59 -23.83 9.37
CA ALA A 199 20.78 -24.76 8.25
C ALA A 199 22.22 -24.73 7.66
N SER A 200 23.13 -23.91 8.22
CA SER A 200 24.49 -23.71 7.71
C SER A 200 24.54 -23.20 6.27
N LEU A 201 23.56 -22.36 5.89
CA LEU A 201 23.46 -21.74 4.56
C LEU A 201 24.01 -20.30 4.56
N PRO A 202 24.69 -19.86 3.49
CA PRO A 202 25.30 -18.54 3.41
C PRO A 202 24.23 -17.46 3.19
N ILE A 203 24.06 -16.55 4.16
CA ILE A 203 23.08 -15.46 4.13
C ILE A 203 23.11 -14.69 2.80
N GLY A 204 24.31 -14.41 2.29
CA GLY A 204 24.49 -13.60 1.08
C GLY A 204 23.84 -14.18 -0.18
N LYS A 205 23.81 -15.51 -0.32
CA LYS A 205 23.19 -16.17 -1.48
C LYS A 205 21.67 -16.24 -1.44
N HIS A 206 21.08 -16.02 -0.26
CA HIS A 206 19.65 -16.14 -0.03
C HIS A 206 18.95 -14.80 0.18
N ASN A 207 19.65 -13.69 0.00
CA ASN A 207 19.08 -12.36 0.18
C ASN A 207 19.34 -11.44 -1.02
N ILE A 208 18.31 -10.67 -1.36
CA ILE A 208 18.35 -9.52 -2.26
C ILE A 208 17.82 -8.31 -1.47
N THR A 209 18.37 -7.13 -1.74
CA THR A 209 17.95 -5.89 -1.10
C THR A 209 17.42 -4.89 -2.12
N VAL A 210 16.32 -4.21 -1.79
CA VAL A 210 15.87 -2.99 -2.45
C VAL A 210 15.91 -1.85 -1.44
N THR A 211 16.86 -0.92 -1.60
CA THR A 211 17.13 0.14 -0.61
C THR A 211 17.65 1.42 -1.27
N THR A 212 18.01 2.44 -0.48
CA THR A 212 18.66 3.66 -0.98
C THR A 212 20.18 3.55 -0.88
N PRO A 213 20.94 4.10 -1.84
CA PRO A 213 22.40 4.08 -1.80
C PRO A 213 22.95 4.72 -0.51
N GLY A 214 23.95 4.07 0.09
CA GLY A 214 24.64 4.56 1.29
C GLY A 214 23.84 4.45 2.59
N SER A 215 22.64 3.86 2.55
CA SER A 215 21.84 3.60 3.77
C SER A 215 22.54 2.58 4.69
N PRO A 216 22.16 2.49 5.96
CA PRO A 216 22.63 1.40 6.83
C PRO A 216 22.35 0.03 6.23
N PHE A 217 21.20 -0.14 5.57
CA PHE A 217 20.84 -1.40 4.94
C PHE A 217 21.65 -1.73 3.69
N ASP A 218 22.02 -0.73 2.89
CA ASP A 218 22.96 -0.89 1.78
C ASP A 218 24.31 -1.42 2.27
N LYS A 219 24.88 -0.79 3.31
CA LYS A 219 26.16 -1.21 3.92
C LYS A 219 26.09 -2.63 4.45
N PHE A 220 25.04 -2.94 5.23
CA PHE A 220 24.81 -4.29 5.75
C PHE A 220 24.72 -5.33 4.65
N SER A 221 24.03 -5.03 3.55
CA SER A 221 23.89 -5.94 2.40
C SER A 221 25.21 -6.17 1.68
N GLN A 222 26.04 -5.11 1.55
CA GLN A 222 27.38 -5.22 0.97
C GLN A 222 28.32 -6.05 1.85
N GLU A 223 28.33 -5.81 3.15
CA GLU A 223 29.16 -6.53 4.13
C GLU A 223 28.82 -8.03 4.19
N ASN A 224 27.53 -8.38 3.98
CA ASN A 224 27.05 -9.76 3.96
C ASN A 224 27.03 -10.39 2.55
N ASN A 225 27.57 -9.71 1.54
CA ASN A 225 27.66 -10.19 0.15
C ASN A 225 26.31 -10.66 -0.41
N TYR A 226 25.26 -9.85 -0.24
CA TYR A 226 23.93 -10.18 -0.75
C TYR A 226 23.95 -10.38 -2.27
N LEU A 227 23.12 -11.28 -2.76
CA LEU A 227 23.08 -11.74 -4.15
C LEU A 227 22.90 -10.57 -5.13
N HIS A 228 21.99 -9.66 -4.83
CA HIS A 228 21.82 -8.39 -5.53
C HIS A 228 21.42 -7.28 -4.57
N ILE A 229 21.83 -6.05 -4.90
CA ILE A 229 21.39 -4.82 -4.24
C ILE A 229 20.82 -3.91 -5.33
N PHE A 230 19.51 -3.67 -5.28
CA PHE A 230 18.82 -2.76 -6.18
C PHE A 230 18.51 -1.46 -5.48
N TYR A 231 18.69 -0.35 -6.17
CA TYR A 231 18.57 0.96 -5.57
C TYR A 231 17.27 1.66 -5.99
N MET A 232 16.56 2.21 -5.01
CA MET A 232 15.50 3.18 -5.20
C MET A 232 16.00 4.59 -4.90
N ASN A 233 15.38 5.59 -5.51
CA ASN A 233 15.76 6.98 -5.28
C ASN A 233 15.40 7.42 -3.85
N THR A 234 16.30 8.19 -3.23
CA THR A 234 16.12 8.73 -1.88
C THR A 234 14.90 9.64 -1.77
N GLU A 235 14.56 10.35 -2.84
CA GLU A 235 13.44 11.30 -2.88
C GLU A 235 12.07 10.65 -3.14
N THR A 236 12.03 9.33 -3.44
CA THR A 236 10.78 8.59 -3.64
C THR A 236 10.15 8.25 -2.29
N GLY A 237 8.88 8.59 -2.10
CA GLY A 237 8.08 8.22 -0.93
C GLY A 237 7.59 6.77 -1.00
N GLY A 238 7.32 6.13 0.15
CA GLY A 238 6.85 4.73 0.19
C GLY A 238 5.60 4.49 -0.66
N ARG A 239 4.54 5.25 -0.44
CA ARG A 239 3.23 5.09 -1.12
C ARG A 239 3.22 5.49 -2.61
N THR A 240 4.30 6.12 -3.09
CA THR A 240 4.50 6.50 -4.49
C THR A 240 5.70 5.77 -5.11
N SER A 241 6.13 4.65 -4.55
CA SER A 241 7.34 3.94 -4.96
C SER A 241 7.09 2.81 -5.96
N VAL A 242 5.86 2.52 -6.32
CA VAL A 242 5.53 1.41 -7.22
C VAL A 242 6.20 1.53 -8.59
N GLY A 243 6.38 2.74 -9.12
CA GLY A 243 7.12 3.03 -10.36
C GLY A 243 8.66 2.98 -10.24
N SER A 244 9.21 2.58 -9.08
CA SER A 244 10.65 2.47 -8.82
C SER A 244 11.11 1.02 -8.69
N ALA A 245 12.36 0.79 -8.28
CA ALA A 245 12.88 -0.56 -7.99
C ALA A 245 11.97 -1.38 -7.06
N VAL A 246 11.19 -0.72 -6.20
CA VAL A 246 10.23 -1.34 -5.29
C VAL A 246 9.16 -2.15 -6.03
N GLY A 247 8.63 -1.62 -7.15
CA GLY A 247 7.72 -2.37 -8.02
C GLY A 247 8.42 -3.16 -9.11
N MET A 248 9.59 -2.68 -9.59
CA MET A 248 10.33 -3.31 -10.67
C MET A 248 10.80 -4.73 -10.33
N VAL A 249 11.30 -4.95 -9.10
CA VAL A 249 11.84 -6.26 -8.69
C VAL A 249 10.73 -7.32 -8.61
N PRO A 250 9.63 -7.10 -7.87
CA PRO A 250 8.50 -8.05 -7.91
C PRO A 250 7.93 -8.26 -9.31
N ALA A 251 7.82 -7.19 -10.12
CA ALA A 251 7.33 -7.27 -11.49
C ALA A 251 8.22 -8.15 -12.38
N ALA A 252 9.55 -8.08 -12.23
CA ALA A 252 10.48 -8.93 -12.96
C ALA A 252 10.32 -10.42 -12.58
N PHE A 253 10.18 -10.74 -11.29
CA PHE A 253 9.86 -12.11 -10.85
C PHE A 253 8.52 -12.60 -11.42
N GLY A 254 7.50 -11.76 -11.43
CA GLY A 254 6.18 -12.07 -12.00
C GLY A 254 6.11 -12.05 -13.53
N GLY A 255 7.19 -11.68 -14.22
CA GLY A 255 7.21 -11.61 -15.69
C GLY A 255 6.35 -10.50 -16.29
N LEU A 256 6.12 -9.40 -15.55
CA LEU A 256 5.35 -8.25 -16.03
C LEU A 256 6.15 -7.41 -17.03
N ASP A 257 5.47 -6.86 -18.02
CA ASP A 257 6.03 -5.80 -18.89
C ASP A 257 6.00 -4.46 -18.17
N PHE A 258 6.96 -4.27 -17.26
CA PHE A 258 7.03 -3.07 -16.45
C PHE A 258 7.43 -1.82 -17.25
N GLU A 259 8.00 -1.98 -18.44
CA GLU A 259 8.23 -0.88 -19.37
C GLU A 259 6.89 -0.27 -19.83
N GLN A 260 5.90 -1.12 -20.13
CA GLN A 260 4.54 -0.64 -20.46
C GLN A 260 3.88 0.04 -19.26
N PHE A 261 4.09 -0.46 -18.05
CA PHE A 261 3.61 0.20 -16.84
C PHE A 261 4.16 1.62 -16.70
N LEU A 262 5.48 1.81 -16.82
CA LEU A 262 6.14 3.11 -16.76
C LEU A 262 5.67 4.05 -17.89
N LYS A 263 5.47 3.52 -19.10
CA LYS A 263 4.92 4.27 -20.22
C LYS A 263 3.47 4.71 -19.96
N GLY A 264 2.68 3.87 -19.32
CA GLY A 264 1.31 4.21 -18.91
C GLY A 264 1.28 5.33 -17.88
N GLU A 265 2.15 5.27 -16.87
CA GLU A 265 2.32 6.34 -15.90
C GLU A 265 2.73 7.66 -16.58
N SER A 266 3.73 7.61 -17.45
CA SER A 266 4.22 8.77 -18.22
C SER A 266 3.12 9.39 -19.08
N TYR A 267 2.34 8.53 -19.75
CA TYR A 267 1.24 8.99 -20.62
C TYR A 267 0.16 9.71 -19.81
N MET A 268 -0.26 9.16 -18.68
CA MET A 268 -1.27 9.83 -17.83
C MET A 268 -0.72 11.13 -17.24
N ASP A 269 0.57 11.19 -16.92
CA ASP A 269 1.21 12.44 -16.49
C ASP A 269 1.13 13.53 -17.57
N GLU A 270 1.30 13.19 -18.88
CA GLU A 270 1.12 14.15 -19.96
C GLU A 270 -0.31 14.69 -20.04
N LEU A 271 -1.31 13.82 -19.88
CA LEU A 271 -2.71 14.21 -19.84
C LEU A 271 -3.02 15.15 -18.67
N THR A 272 -2.41 14.90 -17.53
CA THR A 272 -2.69 15.60 -16.27
C THR A 272 -1.77 16.81 -16.00
N ARG A 273 -0.82 17.14 -16.90
CA ARG A 273 -0.09 18.42 -16.92
C ARG A 273 -0.87 19.55 -17.55
N ARG A 274 -1.96 19.26 -18.26
CA ARG A 274 -2.81 20.29 -18.85
C ARG A 274 -3.42 21.17 -17.77
N GLU A 275 -3.28 22.49 -17.88
CA GLU A 275 -3.79 23.43 -16.88
C GLU A 275 -5.31 23.68 -17.02
N THR A 276 -5.88 23.34 -18.15
CA THR A 276 -7.30 23.50 -18.45
C THR A 276 -8.09 22.40 -17.74
N LEU A 277 -8.99 22.78 -16.84
CA LEU A 277 -9.81 21.87 -16.04
C LEU A 277 -10.53 20.80 -16.91
N GLU A 278 -11.08 21.21 -18.03
CA GLU A 278 -11.86 20.36 -18.94
C GLU A 278 -10.99 19.36 -19.73
N LYS A 279 -9.66 19.48 -19.62
CA LYS A 279 -8.68 18.60 -20.31
C LYS A 279 -7.77 17.86 -19.36
N ASN A 280 -7.94 18.04 -18.04
CA ASN A 280 -7.11 17.42 -17.02
C ASN A 280 -7.96 16.52 -16.13
N PRO A 281 -7.93 15.18 -16.34
CA PRO A 281 -8.77 14.27 -15.58
C PRO A 281 -8.44 14.24 -14.08
N ALA A 282 -7.19 14.41 -13.68
CA ALA A 282 -6.83 14.43 -12.26
C ALA A 282 -7.34 15.70 -11.57
N LEU A 283 -7.24 16.86 -12.23
CA LEU A 283 -7.68 18.12 -11.67
C LEU A 283 -9.23 18.16 -11.51
N ILE A 284 -9.97 17.63 -12.50
CA ILE A 284 -11.44 17.57 -12.39
C ILE A 284 -11.89 16.57 -11.33
N ILE A 285 -11.24 15.40 -11.19
CA ILE A 285 -11.54 14.44 -10.13
C ILE A 285 -11.26 15.08 -8.76
N ALA A 286 -10.11 15.74 -8.57
CA ALA A 286 -9.79 16.44 -7.34
C ALA A 286 -10.82 17.53 -7.00
N LEU A 287 -11.24 18.32 -7.98
CA LEU A 287 -12.30 19.33 -7.79
C LEU A 287 -13.64 18.70 -7.40
N ILE A 288 -14.02 17.58 -8.02
CA ILE A 288 -15.26 16.85 -7.71
C ILE A 288 -15.22 16.32 -6.28
N ILE A 289 -14.12 15.68 -5.87
CA ILE A 289 -13.94 15.17 -4.50
C ILE A 289 -14.01 16.32 -3.49
N ASN A 290 -13.27 17.40 -3.73
CA ASN A 290 -13.29 18.58 -2.87
C ASN A 290 -14.70 19.21 -2.75
N ASP A 291 -15.44 19.29 -3.85
CA ASP A 291 -16.82 19.79 -3.84
C ASP A 291 -17.76 18.81 -3.13
N ALA A 292 -17.64 17.50 -3.37
CA ALA A 292 -18.47 16.48 -2.74
C ALA A 292 -18.31 16.48 -1.21
N ILE A 293 -17.08 16.61 -0.71
CA ILE A 293 -16.79 16.76 0.73
C ILE A 293 -17.38 18.07 1.26
N SER A 294 -17.07 19.19 0.63
CA SER A 294 -17.44 20.53 1.12
C SER A 294 -18.93 20.82 1.02
N ARG A 295 -19.62 20.28 0.01
CA ARG A 295 -21.05 20.52 -0.28
C ARG A 295 -21.95 19.51 0.41
N ALA A 296 -21.53 18.24 0.47
CA ALA A 296 -22.40 17.12 0.83
C ALA A 296 -21.84 16.24 1.95
N GLY A 297 -20.65 16.53 2.47
CA GLY A 297 -20.04 15.73 3.55
C GLY A 297 -19.62 14.33 3.10
N HIS A 298 -19.37 14.10 1.80
CA HIS A 298 -19.00 12.80 1.25
C HIS A 298 -17.52 12.49 1.53
N GLN A 299 -17.19 12.27 2.79
CA GLN A 299 -15.82 11.93 3.22
C GLN A 299 -15.45 10.49 2.90
N ASN A 300 -16.42 9.58 2.77
CA ASN A 300 -16.21 8.19 2.39
C ASN A 300 -16.13 8.07 0.86
N GLN A 301 -14.96 7.70 0.34
CA GLN A 301 -14.70 7.50 -1.08
C GLN A 301 -14.61 6.00 -1.34
N ILE A 302 -15.54 5.45 -2.11
CA ILE A 302 -15.67 4.01 -2.34
C ILE A 302 -15.14 3.64 -3.71
N VAL A 303 -14.12 2.81 -3.77
CA VAL A 303 -13.50 2.34 -5.01
C VAL A 303 -14.10 0.99 -5.40
N LEU A 304 -14.77 0.94 -6.53
CA LEU A 304 -15.40 -0.25 -7.08
C LEU A 304 -14.73 -0.65 -8.39
N GLY A 305 -13.84 -1.64 -8.32
CA GLY A 305 -13.17 -2.23 -9.47
C GLY A 305 -14.05 -3.30 -10.12
N TYR A 306 -14.46 -3.11 -11.37
CA TYR A 306 -15.24 -4.12 -12.11
C TYR A 306 -14.33 -5.01 -12.97
N SER A 307 -13.33 -5.56 -12.32
CA SER A 307 -12.46 -6.65 -12.76
C SER A 307 -11.75 -7.20 -11.52
N ASP A 308 -11.55 -8.51 -11.42
CA ASP A 308 -10.78 -9.11 -10.33
C ASP A 308 -9.33 -8.63 -10.29
N SER A 309 -8.77 -8.22 -11.42
CA SER A 309 -7.45 -7.58 -11.51
C SER A 309 -7.35 -6.25 -10.75
N LEU A 310 -8.48 -5.61 -10.42
CA LEU A 310 -8.54 -4.36 -9.67
C LEU A 310 -8.80 -4.58 -8.16
N ARG A 311 -8.78 -5.82 -7.68
CA ARG A 311 -9.15 -6.17 -6.29
C ARG A 311 -8.32 -5.39 -5.26
N GLU A 312 -7.01 -5.32 -5.45
CA GLU A 312 -6.10 -4.65 -4.52
C GLU A 312 -5.99 -3.13 -4.74
N THR A 313 -6.66 -2.61 -5.75
CA THR A 313 -6.62 -1.16 -6.06
C THR A 313 -7.17 -0.31 -4.90
N ALA A 314 -8.23 -0.76 -4.23
CA ALA A 314 -8.79 -0.06 -3.08
C ALA A 314 -7.80 -0.01 -1.90
N HIS A 315 -7.09 -1.10 -1.59
CA HIS A 315 -6.06 -1.16 -0.55
C HIS A 315 -4.86 -0.26 -0.87
N TYR A 316 -4.38 -0.27 -2.12
CA TYR A 316 -3.34 0.66 -2.54
C TYR A 316 -3.78 2.12 -2.40
N PHE A 317 -5.03 2.45 -2.79
CA PHE A 317 -5.56 3.80 -2.65
C PHE A 317 -5.80 4.20 -1.20
N GLN A 318 -6.10 3.26 -0.29
CA GLN A 318 -6.16 3.57 1.15
C GLN A 318 -4.86 4.22 1.60
N GLN A 319 -3.72 3.59 1.34
CA GLN A 319 -2.44 4.18 1.69
C GLN A 319 -2.19 5.48 0.94
N LEU A 320 -2.34 5.47 -0.40
CA LEU A 320 -2.05 6.63 -1.23
C LEU A 320 -2.82 7.89 -0.79
N PHE A 321 -4.12 7.78 -0.55
CA PHE A 321 -4.97 8.92 -0.20
C PHE A 321 -4.96 9.23 1.30
N MET A 322 -5.18 8.22 2.16
CA MET A 322 -5.40 8.47 3.58
C MET A 322 -4.12 8.90 4.29
N GLU A 323 -2.99 8.27 3.97
CA GLU A 323 -1.68 8.65 4.52
C GLU A 323 -1.20 10.01 3.98
N SER A 324 -1.55 10.37 2.73
CA SER A 324 -1.18 11.65 2.15
C SER A 324 -2.07 12.81 2.60
N LEU A 325 -3.38 12.60 2.75
CA LEU A 325 -4.37 13.66 2.92
C LEU A 325 -4.89 13.79 4.36
N GLY A 326 -4.70 12.78 5.21
CA GLY A 326 -5.02 12.83 6.64
C GLY A 326 -4.01 13.68 7.39
N LYS A 327 -4.22 14.99 7.44
CA LYS A 327 -3.31 15.97 8.05
C LYS A 327 -4.07 16.95 8.93
N ASN A 328 -3.35 17.61 9.83
CA ASN A 328 -3.87 18.71 10.65
C ASN A 328 -2.99 19.96 10.61
N LYS A 329 -1.87 19.90 9.87
CA LYS A 329 -0.93 21.02 9.70
C LYS A 329 -0.95 21.54 8.27
N ASP A 330 -0.63 22.83 8.12
CA ASP A 330 -0.43 23.45 6.81
C ASP A 330 0.80 22.89 6.09
N LEU A 331 0.96 23.23 4.81
CA LEU A 331 2.11 22.83 3.99
C LEU A 331 3.47 23.15 4.62
N GLY A 332 3.54 24.19 5.44
CA GLY A 332 4.75 24.63 6.15
C GLY A 332 4.99 23.92 7.47
N ASP A 333 4.11 23.02 7.89
CA ASP A 333 4.10 22.31 9.18
C ASP A 333 4.12 23.26 10.40
N LYS A 334 3.58 24.47 10.23
CA LYS A 334 3.63 25.53 11.26
C LYS A 334 2.29 25.82 11.89
N LYS A 335 1.23 25.81 11.08
CA LYS A 335 -0.10 26.22 11.52
C LYS A 335 -1.02 25.01 11.60
N ASP A 336 -1.71 24.86 12.73
CA ASP A 336 -2.81 23.94 12.84
C ASP A 336 -4.01 24.46 12.03
N ILE A 337 -4.49 23.63 11.09
CA ILE A 337 -5.61 23.96 10.19
C ILE A 337 -6.84 23.10 10.49
N GLY A 338 -6.77 22.29 11.55
CA GLY A 338 -7.76 21.26 11.83
C GLY A 338 -7.59 20.01 10.95
N PRO A 339 -8.34 18.93 11.24
CA PRO A 339 -8.20 17.67 10.53
C PRO A 339 -8.67 17.79 9.08
N THR A 340 -7.87 17.28 8.17
CA THR A 340 -8.22 17.07 6.76
C THR A 340 -8.24 15.57 6.44
N GLY A 341 -8.67 15.22 5.23
CA GLY A 341 -8.61 13.85 4.75
C GLY A 341 -9.96 13.33 4.28
N LEU A 342 -9.93 12.08 3.89
CA LEU A 342 -11.07 11.30 3.45
C LEU A 342 -10.80 9.82 3.76
N THR A 343 -11.84 9.00 3.81
CA THR A 343 -11.71 7.56 3.98
C THR A 343 -11.85 6.88 2.63
N ILE A 344 -10.92 5.99 2.29
CA ILE A 344 -11.01 5.11 1.11
C ILE A 344 -11.29 3.69 1.58
N PHE A 345 -12.25 3.03 0.95
CA PHE A 345 -12.45 1.59 1.02
C PHE A 345 -13.11 1.09 -0.27
N GLY A 346 -13.21 -0.20 -0.44
CA GLY A 346 -13.83 -0.77 -1.62
C GLY A 346 -13.29 -2.15 -1.95
N GLY A 347 -13.48 -2.55 -3.19
CA GLY A 347 -13.04 -3.84 -3.70
C GLY A 347 -13.64 -4.14 -5.07
N VAL A 348 -13.92 -5.43 -5.34
CA VAL A 348 -14.48 -5.86 -6.62
C VAL A 348 -15.99 -5.62 -6.67
N GLY A 349 -16.44 -4.86 -7.65
CA GLY A 349 -17.78 -4.30 -7.73
C GLY A 349 -18.94 -5.26 -7.49
N THR A 350 -18.93 -6.45 -8.12
CA THR A 350 -20.01 -7.43 -7.91
C THR A 350 -19.95 -8.09 -6.53
N GLY A 351 -18.76 -8.35 -5.99
CA GLY A 351 -18.59 -8.86 -4.62
C GLY A 351 -19.14 -7.88 -3.59
N GLU A 352 -18.77 -6.61 -3.72
CA GLU A 352 -19.15 -5.55 -2.79
C GLU A 352 -20.64 -5.20 -2.82
N GLN A 353 -21.37 -5.57 -3.88
CA GLN A 353 -22.83 -5.50 -3.90
C GLN A 353 -23.47 -6.37 -2.83
N HIS A 354 -22.79 -7.44 -2.41
CA HIS A 354 -23.22 -8.37 -1.37
C HIS A 354 -22.61 -8.08 0.00
N ALA A 355 -21.81 -7.01 0.13
CA ALA A 355 -21.19 -6.59 1.38
C ALA A 355 -21.79 -5.26 1.89
N PHE A 356 -21.39 -4.13 1.32
CA PHE A 356 -21.73 -2.81 1.87
C PHE A 356 -22.67 -1.95 0.98
N MET A 357 -23.01 -2.38 -0.24
CA MET A 357 -23.81 -1.54 -1.14
C MET A 357 -25.23 -1.23 -0.64
N GLN A 358 -25.78 -2.03 0.29
CA GLN A 358 -27.03 -1.68 0.98
C GLN A 358 -26.89 -0.36 1.75
N GLN A 359 -25.80 -0.21 2.51
CA GLN A 359 -25.49 1.03 3.25
C GLN A 359 -25.30 2.20 2.29
N VAL A 360 -24.52 2.02 1.24
CA VAL A 360 -24.25 3.07 0.25
C VAL A 360 -25.53 3.57 -0.41
N GLN A 361 -26.46 2.67 -0.75
CA GLN A 361 -27.69 3.04 -1.46
C GLN A 361 -28.79 3.59 -0.55
N LYS A 362 -28.97 3.02 0.64
CA LYS A 362 -30.12 3.31 1.51
C LYS A 362 -29.76 3.89 2.87
N GLY A 363 -28.49 3.81 3.28
CA GLY A 363 -28.02 4.32 4.56
C GLY A 363 -27.64 5.80 4.53
N ILE A 364 -26.68 6.19 5.38
CA ILE A 364 -26.17 7.56 5.52
C ILE A 364 -25.64 8.06 4.17
N ARG A 365 -25.83 9.36 3.89
CA ARG A 365 -25.40 10.00 2.64
C ARG A 365 -24.03 10.69 2.83
N ASP A 366 -23.00 9.90 3.10
CA ASP A 366 -21.65 10.37 3.35
C ASP A 366 -20.62 9.77 2.38
N ALA A 367 -21.10 9.00 1.39
CA ALA A 367 -20.28 8.21 0.49
C ALA A 367 -20.36 8.70 -0.97
N PHE A 368 -19.21 8.61 -1.65
CA PHE A 368 -19.03 8.90 -3.06
C PHE A 368 -18.34 7.71 -3.75
N CYS A 369 -18.87 7.25 -4.90
CA CYS A 369 -18.38 6.04 -5.54
C CYS A 369 -17.48 6.34 -6.74
N HIS A 370 -16.36 5.62 -6.84
CA HIS A 370 -15.44 5.61 -7.97
C HIS A 370 -15.53 4.25 -8.67
N PHE A 371 -16.11 4.22 -9.86
CA PHE A 371 -16.12 3.00 -10.70
C PHE A 371 -14.87 2.98 -11.56
N ILE A 372 -14.17 1.85 -11.56
CA ILE A 372 -13.02 1.59 -12.43
C ILE A 372 -13.29 0.31 -13.20
N SER A 373 -13.19 0.33 -14.53
CA SER A 373 -13.44 -0.83 -15.38
C SER A 373 -12.59 -0.80 -16.64
N PHE A 374 -12.51 -1.95 -17.31
CA PHE A 374 -11.87 -2.09 -18.62
C PHE A 374 -12.94 -2.29 -19.70
N ARG A 375 -12.71 -1.70 -20.89
CA ARG A 375 -13.63 -1.79 -22.03
C ARG A 375 -13.54 -3.12 -22.73
N THR A 376 -12.31 -3.59 -22.96
CA THR A 376 -12.05 -4.85 -23.67
C THR A 376 -11.78 -5.98 -22.69
N ARG A 377 -11.94 -7.20 -23.16
CA ARG A 377 -11.70 -8.41 -22.40
C ARG A 377 -10.76 -9.32 -23.18
N THR A 378 -9.85 -9.98 -22.50
CA THR A 378 -8.98 -10.99 -23.10
C THR A 378 -9.73 -12.31 -23.30
N HIS A 379 -10.63 -12.65 -22.36
CA HIS A 379 -11.44 -13.86 -22.37
C HIS A 379 -12.89 -13.54 -22.04
N ASP A 380 -13.81 -14.29 -22.61
CA ASP A 380 -15.24 -14.27 -22.25
C ASP A 380 -15.82 -15.68 -22.36
N TYR A 381 -16.84 -15.98 -21.58
CA TYR A 381 -17.45 -17.30 -21.52
C TYR A 381 -18.97 -17.17 -21.62
N ASP A 382 -19.58 -18.13 -22.32
CA ASP A 382 -21.03 -18.19 -22.52
C ASP A 382 -21.79 -18.25 -21.18
N ASN A 383 -22.89 -17.54 -21.12
CA ASN A 383 -23.77 -17.45 -19.98
C ASN A 383 -25.21 -17.36 -20.44
N LYS A 384 -26.03 -18.34 -20.10
CA LYS A 384 -27.45 -18.42 -20.49
C LYS A 384 -28.27 -17.19 -20.10
N LYS A 385 -27.90 -16.51 -18.99
CA LYS A 385 -28.67 -15.37 -18.45
C LYS A 385 -28.42 -14.08 -19.23
N ALA A 386 -27.19 -13.86 -19.70
CA ALA A 386 -26.78 -12.59 -20.29
C ALA A 386 -26.10 -12.75 -21.67
N GLY A 387 -25.95 -13.98 -22.16
CA GLY A 387 -25.20 -14.30 -23.36
C GLY A 387 -23.71 -14.49 -23.12
N SER A 388 -23.11 -13.77 -22.18
CA SER A 388 -21.75 -14.04 -21.70
C SER A 388 -21.51 -13.45 -20.30
N MET A 389 -20.46 -13.92 -19.61
CA MET A 389 -20.06 -13.42 -18.28
C MET A 389 -19.68 -11.94 -18.34
N GLY A 390 -18.94 -11.53 -19.36
CA GLY A 390 -18.55 -10.15 -19.52
C GLY A 390 -19.71 -9.20 -19.83
N ARG A 391 -20.74 -9.67 -20.58
CA ARG A 391 -21.99 -8.90 -20.76
C ARG A 391 -22.77 -8.80 -19.46
N GLN A 392 -22.76 -9.84 -18.64
CA GLN A 392 -23.36 -9.83 -17.32
C GLN A 392 -22.64 -8.85 -16.39
N LEU A 393 -21.31 -8.83 -16.38
CA LEU A 393 -20.51 -7.87 -15.61
C LEU A 393 -20.84 -6.44 -16.01
N LEU A 394 -20.91 -6.13 -17.31
CA LEU A 394 -21.32 -4.81 -17.79
C LEU A 394 -22.72 -4.43 -17.30
N ALA A 395 -23.66 -5.36 -17.33
CA ALA A 395 -25.01 -5.14 -16.82
C ALA A 395 -25.02 -4.81 -15.32
N PHE A 396 -24.13 -5.40 -14.51
CA PHE A 396 -23.97 -5.07 -13.10
C PHE A 396 -23.37 -3.66 -12.90
N VAL A 397 -22.39 -3.25 -13.71
CA VAL A 397 -21.86 -1.87 -13.69
C VAL A 397 -22.99 -0.87 -13.92
N GLU A 398 -23.69 -1.00 -15.05
CA GLU A 398 -24.78 -0.09 -15.45
C GLU A 398 -25.94 -0.13 -14.46
N GLY A 399 -26.32 -1.31 -13.99
CA GLY A 399 -27.39 -1.50 -13.00
C GLY A 399 -27.08 -0.81 -11.68
N THR A 400 -25.84 -0.95 -11.18
CA THR A 400 -25.39 -0.30 -9.93
C THR A 400 -25.35 1.21 -10.09
N GLN A 401 -24.81 1.73 -11.19
CA GLN A 401 -24.80 3.17 -11.46
C GLN A 401 -26.22 3.75 -11.56
N LYS A 402 -27.13 3.04 -12.24
CA LYS A 402 -28.53 3.44 -12.36
C LYS A 402 -29.24 3.43 -10.98
N ALA A 403 -28.99 2.42 -10.15
CA ALA A 403 -29.53 2.35 -8.79
C ALA A 403 -29.01 3.48 -7.91
N LEU A 404 -27.72 3.82 -7.99
CA LEU A 404 -27.14 4.98 -7.29
C LEU A 404 -27.83 6.28 -7.73
N ARG A 405 -27.99 6.51 -9.05
CA ARG A 405 -28.71 7.70 -9.55
C ARG A 405 -30.13 7.78 -9.03
N SER A 406 -30.86 6.66 -9.02
CA SER A 406 -32.25 6.58 -8.53
C SER A 406 -32.35 6.87 -7.03
N ASN A 407 -31.30 6.56 -6.25
CA ASN A 407 -31.21 6.85 -4.82
C ASN A 407 -30.47 8.17 -4.52
N GLU A 408 -30.25 9.01 -5.53
CA GLU A 408 -29.55 10.31 -5.41
C GLU A 408 -28.14 10.18 -4.81
N ARG A 409 -27.44 9.10 -5.14
CA ARG A 409 -26.05 8.87 -4.77
C ARG A 409 -25.13 9.32 -5.90
N GLU A 410 -24.01 9.90 -5.54
CA GLU A 410 -23.07 10.47 -6.48
C GLU A 410 -21.91 9.50 -6.79
N TYR A 411 -21.49 9.50 -8.04
CA TYR A 411 -20.37 8.68 -8.48
C TYR A 411 -19.68 9.26 -9.72
N ILE A 412 -18.42 8.84 -9.93
CA ILE A 412 -17.70 8.94 -11.20
C ILE A 412 -17.42 7.54 -11.75
N SER A 413 -17.21 7.46 -13.06
CA SER A 413 -16.83 6.23 -13.73
C SER A 413 -15.61 6.47 -14.61
N MET A 414 -14.60 5.64 -14.44
CA MET A 414 -13.35 5.62 -15.19
C MET A 414 -13.29 4.31 -15.97
N VAL A 415 -13.22 4.40 -17.30
CA VAL A 415 -13.12 3.24 -18.18
C VAL A 415 -11.77 3.33 -18.91
N PHE A 416 -10.94 2.33 -18.70
CA PHE A 416 -9.67 2.16 -19.41
C PHE A 416 -9.85 1.18 -20.56
N GLU A 417 -8.98 1.21 -21.55
CA GLU A 417 -9.18 0.44 -22.78
C GLU A 417 -9.14 -1.07 -22.52
N GLU A 418 -8.10 -1.56 -21.84
CA GLU A 418 -7.89 -2.99 -21.58
C GLU A 418 -7.11 -3.23 -20.29
N GLN A 419 -7.21 -4.46 -19.79
CA GLN A 419 -6.44 -4.93 -18.65
C GLN A 419 -5.01 -5.26 -19.09
N ASN A 420 -4.10 -4.30 -18.94
CA ASN A 420 -2.67 -4.49 -19.19
C ASN A 420 -1.83 -3.56 -18.30
N GLU A 421 -0.51 -3.74 -18.36
CA GLU A 421 0.45 -2.99 -17.54
C GLU A 421 0.40 -1.49 -17.84
N PHE A 422 0.18 -1.09 -19.11
CA PHE A 422 0.07 0.30 -19.50
C PHE A 422 -1.12 0.99 -18.80
N ASN A 423 -2.30 0.38 -18.85
CA ASN A 423 -3.49 0.96 -18.22
C ASN A 423 -3.40 0.91 -16.68
N MET A 424 -2.72 -0.08 -16.09
CA MET A 424 -2.44 -0.09 -14.64
C MET A 424 -1.52 1.08 -14.26
N GLY A 425 -0.50 1.37 -15.06
CA GLY A 425 0.33 2.56 -14.90
C GLY A 425 -0.46 3.86 -14.99
N MET A 426 -1.40 3.96 -15.94
CA MET A 426 -2.31 5.11 -16.05
C MET A 426 -3.18 5.28 -14.80
N ILE A 427 -3.71 4.18 -14.22
CA ILE A 427 -4.52 4.20 -12.99
C ILE A 427 -3.71 4.75 -11.83
N VAL A 428 -2.48 4.28 -11.65
CA VAL A 428 -1.59 4.73 -10.57
C VAL A 428 -1.29 6.22 -10.71
N ALA A 429 -0.79 6.64 -11.86
CA ALA A 429 -0.39 8.03 -12.10
C ALA A 429 -1.57 9.02 -11.98
N LEU A 430 -2.77 8.64 -12.46
CA LEU A 430 -3.97 9.44 -12.30
C LEU A 430 -4.25 9.76 -10.83
N HIS A 431 -4.21 8.74 -9.97
CA HIS A 431 -4.59 8.90 -8.57
C HIS A 431 -3.48 9.57 -7.74
N GLU A 432 -2.21 9.33 -8.06
CA GLU A 432 -1.11 10.11 -7.45
C GLU A 432 -1.25 11.61 -7.73
N ARG A 433 -1.63 11.96 -8.96
CA ARG A 433 -1.89 13.36 -9.32
C ARG A 433 -3.14 13.94 -8.65
N VAL A 434 -4.20 13.15 -8.52
CA VAL A 434 -5.41 13.58 -7.77
C VAL A 434 -5.04 13.94 -6.32
N VAL A 435 -4.23 13.11 -5.67
CA VAL A 435 -3.76 13.36 -4.29
C VAL A 435 -2.98 14.66 -4.19
N VAL A 436 -2.04 14.91 -5.09
CA VAL A 436 -1.24 16.15 -5.07
C VAL A 436 -2.09 17.38 -5.37
N PHE A 437 -3.07 17.30 -6.27
CA PHE A 437 -4.00 18.40 -6.50
C PHE A 437 -4.89 18.67 -5.28
N LEU A 438 -5.43 17.64 -4.64
CA LEU A 438 -6.20 17.80 -3.39
C LEU A 438 -5.35 18.43 -2.29
N ALA A 439 -4.13 17.95 -2.10
CA ALA A 439 -3.20 18.53 -1.13
C ALA A 439 -2.91 20.01 -1.40
N GLY A 440 -2.70 20.38 -2.66
CA GLY A 440 -2.54 21.77 -3.06
C GLY A 440 -3.79 22.61 -2.83
N MET A 441 -5.00 22.05 -3.06
CA MET A 441 -6.27 22.73 -2.75
C MET A 441 -6.46 22.98 -1.27
N TRP A 442 -6.00 22.05 -0.42
CA TRP A 442 -6.16 22.10 1.04
C TRP A 442 -4.95 22.77 1.74
N GLY A 443 -3.85 23.00 1.02
CA GLY A 443 -2.64 23.64 1.54
C GLY A 443 -1.88 22.78 2.55
N ILE A 444 -1.81 21.45 2.32
CA ILE A 444 -1.17 20.46 3.19
C ILE A 444 0.02 19.77 2.53
N ASN A 445 0.90 19.14 3.32
CA ASN A 445 2.00 18.30 2.84
C ASN A 445 1.51 16.85 2.63
N PRO A 446 1.42 16.33 1.37
CA PRO A 446 0.98 14.96 1.13
C PRO A 446 2.11 13.91 1.20
N PHE A 447 3.34 14.29 1.51
CA PHE A 447 4.53 13.45 1.31
C PHE A 447 5.17 12.93 2.59
N ASP A 448 4.73 13.40 3.75
CA ASP A 448 5.13 12.92 5.07
C ASP A 448 4.03 12.05 5.73
N GLN A 449 4.35 11.47 6.89
CA GLN A 449 3.44 10.65 7.69
C GLN A 449 3.74 10.75 9.20
N PRO A 450 3.58 11.93 9.83
CA PRO A 450 3.96 12.12 11.23
C PRO A 450 3.21 11.19 12.18
N GLY A 451 1.91 10.95 11.97
CA GLY A 451 1.10 10.08 12.83
C GLY A 451 1.54 8.61 12.88
N VAL A 452 2.27 8.13 11.87
CA VAL A 452 2.83 6.76 11.88
C VAL A 452 4.07 6.68 12.77
N GLN A 453 4.84 7.76 12.90
CA GLN A 453 6.07 7.77 13.71
C GLN A 453 5.76 7.65 15.21
N ASP A 454 4.69 8.28 15.70
CA ASP A 454 4.28 8.21 17.11
C ASP A 454 4.01 6.77 17.55
N GLY A 455 3.34 5.97 16.70
CA GLY A 455 3.11 4.55 16.95
C GLY A 455 4.40 3.72 17.01
N LYS A 456 5.37 4.01 16.13
CA LYS A 456 6.68 3.31 16.13
C LYS A 456 7.48 3.57 17.39
N HIS A 457 7.58 4.83 17.83
CA HIS A 457 8.28 5.15 19.08
C HIS A 457 7.65 4.47 20.29
N SER A 458 6.31 4.39 20.32
CA SER A 458 5.61 3.69 21.39
C SER A 458 5.88 2.17 21.37
N ALA A 459 5.93 1.56 20.19
CA ALA A 459 6.26 0.15 20.03
C ALA A 459 7.71 -0.15 20.45
N ASP A 460 8.68 0.66 20.05
CA ASP A 460 10.08 0.52 20.44
C ASP A 460 10.25 0.61 21.96
N SER A 461 9.54 1.55 22.61
CA SER A 461 9.54 1.68 24.07
C SER A 461 8.96 0.46 24.76
N HIS A 462 7.86 -0.10 24.22
CA HIS A 462 7.23 -1.30 24.73
C HIS A 462 8.14 -2.55 24.59
N ASN A 463 8.82 -2.70 23.44
CA ASN A 463 9.79 -3.77 23.21
C ASN A 463 10.98 -3.69 24.16
N ALA A 464 11.48 -2.48 24.43
CA ALA A 464 12.55 -2.29 25.41
C ALA A 464 12.10 -2.68 26.83
N LEU A 465 10.88 -2.30 27.21
CA LEU A 465 10.27 -2.67 28.48
C LEU A 465 10.08 -4.19 28.62
N SER A 466 9.63 -4.86 27.55
CA SER A 466 9.47 -6.32 27.52
C SER A 466 10.80 -7.03 27.81
N LYS A 467 11.88 -6.62 27.12
CA LYS A 467 13.23 -7.15 27.36
C LYS A 467 13.73 -6.90 28.79
N GLN A 468 13.43 -5.73 29.35
CA GLN A 468 13.79 -5.40 30.74
C GLN A 468 13.07 -6.30 31.74
N ILE A 469 11.78 -6.56 31.54
CA ILE A 469 10.96 -7.44 32.37
C ILE A 469 11.45 -8.90 32.26
N GLU A 470 11.68 -9.38 31.04
CA GLU A 470 12.21 -10.73 30.79
C GLU A 470 13.55 -10.93 31.48
N ALA A 471 14.50 -10.01 31.31
CA ALA A 471 15.80 -10.08 31.98
C ALA A 471 15.66 -10.08 33.52
N LYS A 472 14.77 -9.24 34.06
CA LYS A 472 14.54 -9.16 35.49
C LYS A 472 13.94 -10.44 36.06
N LEU A 473 13.00 -11.05 35.35
CA LEU A 473 12.39 -12.33 35.73
C LEU A 473 13.41 -13.45 35.66
N ALA A 474 14.29 -13.51 34.69
CA ALA A 474 15.35 -14.50 34.55
C ALA A 474 16.34 -14.47 35.75
N GLU A 475 16.57 -13.29 36.34
CA GLU A 475 17.42 -13.11 37.53
C GLU A 475 16.68 -13.38 38.86
N THR A 476 15.35 -13.47 38.83
CA THR A 476 14.51 -13.55 40.03
C THR A 476 14.05 -15.00 40.26
N PRO A 477 14.37 -15.66 41.39
CA PRO A 477 13.99 -17.06 41.64
C PRO A 477 12.48 -17.31 41.59
N SER A 478 11.69 -16.32 42.01
CA SER A 478 10.24 -16.34 41.90
C SER A 478 9.67 -14.93 42.00
N PHE A 479 8.60 -14.68 41.27
CA PHE A 479 7.79 -13.45 41.36
C PHE A 479 6.33 -13.84 41.58
N LYS A 480 5.70 -13.21 42.58
CA LYS A 480 4.25 -13.32 42.77
C LYS A 480 3.67 -11.96 43.06
N GLY A 481 2.86 -11.47 42.15
CA GLY A 481 2.30 -10.12 42.21
C GLY A 481 1.50 -9.74 40.98
N ASN A 482 1.07 -8.51 40.95
CA ASN A 482 0.39 -7.91 39.79
C ASN A 482 1.34 -6.98 39.00
N ALA A 483 0.81 -6.30 37.97
CA ALA A 483 1.61 -5.40 37.13
C ALA A 483 2.20 -4.18 37.87
N GLU A 484 1.53 -3.70 38.94
CA GLU A 484 2.09 -2.62 39.79
C GLU A 484 3.28 -3.12 40.62
N ASP A 485 3.22 -4.36 41.13
CA ASP A 485 4.31 -4.98 41.86
C ASP A 485 5.52 -5.24 40.93
N MET A 486 5.26 -5.60 39.67
CA MET A 486 6.30 -5.73 38.66
C MET A 486 6.91 -4.35 38.29
N ALA A 487 6.09 -3.31 38.17
CA ALA A 487 6.59 -1.96 37.95
C ALA A 487 7.60 -1.54 39.04
N GLU A 488 7.28 -1.79 40.29
CA GLU A 488 8.17 -1.52 41.43
C GLU A 488 9.45 -2.37 41.34
N LEU A 489 9.35 -3.66 41.00
CA LEU A 489 10.49 -4.58 40.86
C LEU A 489 11.48 -4.13 39.76
N VAL A 490 10.99 -3.55 38.67
CA VAL A 490 11.82 -3.04 37.54
C VAL A 490 12.15 -1.55 37.68
N GLY A 491 11.76 -0.89 38.81
CA GLY A 491 12.07 0.52 39.08
C GLY A 491 11.27 1.54 38.29
N LEU A 492 10.05 1.16 37.87
CA LEU A 492 9.15 2.02 37.10
C LEU A 492 7.98 2.53 37.96
N LYS A 493 7.26 3.50 37.43
CA LYS A 493 6.06 4.08 38.06
C LYS A 493 4.84 3.17 37.82
N LYS A 494 3.86 3.25 38.74
CA LYS A 494 2.61 2.50 38.64
C LYS A 494 1.75 2.83 37.41
N GLU A 495 1.94 4.01 36.84
CA GLU A 495 1.27 4.42 35.60
C GLU A 495 1.66 3.56 34.41
N GLU A 496 2.81 2.85 34.46
CA GLU A 496 3.26 1.90 33.45
C GLU A 496 2.59 0.51 33.56
N ALA A 497 1.85 0.26 34.65
CA ALA A 497 1.24 -1.05 34.91
C ALA A 497 0.38 -1.61 33.75
N PRO A 498 -0.41 -0.83 33.00
CA PRO A 498 -1.15 -1.38 31.86
C PRO A 498 -0.26 -2.01 30.77
N GLY A 499 0.86 -1.37 30.43
CA GLY A 499 1.84 -1.91 29.48
C GLY A 499 2.54 -3.16 30.04
N ILE A 500 2.89 -3.13 31.32
CA ILE A 500 3.49 -4.26 32.02
C ILE A 500 2.53 -5.46 32.10
N GLU A 501 1.23 -5.22 32.36
CA GLU A 501 0.22 -6.29 32.38
C GLU A 501 0.11 -6.97 31.00
N SER A 502 0.17 -6.21 29.91
CA SER A 502 0.20 -6.75 28.57
C SER A 502 1.39 -7.69 28.35
N ILE A 503 2.59 -7.29 28.80
CA ILE A 503 3.81 -8.09 28.69
C ILE A 503 3.72 -9.35 29.55
N LEU A 504 3.25 -9.24 30.80
CA LEU A 504 3.11 -10.41 31.69
C LEU A 504 2.06 -11.41 31.17
N ASN A 505 0.99 -10.92 30.54
CA ASN A 505 0.00 -11.78 29.87
C ASN A 505 0.61 -12.51 28.67
N ASP A 506 1.46 -11.84 27.90
CA ASP A 506 2.15 -12.45 26.77
C ASP A 506 3.18 -13.50 27.24
N ILE A 507 3.96 -13.21 28.26
CA ILE A 507 4.87 -14.17 28.89
C ILE A 507 4.11 -15.41 29.40
N GLU A 508 2.99 -15.22 30.12
CA GLU A 508 2.19 -16.33 30.63
C GLU A 508 1.70 -17.24 29.51
N ALA A 509 1.23 -16.65 28.42
CA ALA A 509 0.69 -17.39 27.29
C ALA A 509 1.77 -18.09 26.45
N ASN A 510 2.96 -17.49 26.32
CA ASN A 510 3.92 -17.82 25.26
C ASN A 510 5.33 -18.22 25.76
N HIS A 511 5.63 -18.22 27.07
CA HIS A 511 6.98 -18.54 27.55
C HIS A 511 7.49 -19.95 27.17
N ASN A 512 6.58 -20.87 26.85
CA ASN A 512 6.90 -22.22 26.37
C ASN A 512 6.98 -22.34 24.84
N VAL A 513 6.70 -21.27 24.13
CA VAL A 513 6.81 -21.25 22.65
C VAL A 513 8.27 -21.05 22.30
N GLU A 514 8.81 -21.93 21.47
CA GLU A 514 10.21 -21.86 21.03
C GLU A 514 10.53 -20.50 20.40
N GLY A 515 11.56 -19.84 20.93
CA GLY A 515 12.00 -18.53 20.44
C GLY A 515 11.26 -17.32 20.99
N ALA A 516 10.11 -17.46 21.66
CA ALA A 516 9.35 -16.33 22.19
C ALA A 516 10.05 -15.67 23.39
N TYR A 517 10.38 -16.47 24.41
CA TYR A 517 11.05 -16.01 25.65
C TYR A 517 12.18 -16.99 26.03
N PRO A 518 13.31 -16.96 25.31
CA PRO A 518 14.35 -18.00 25.48
C PRO A 518 14.97 -18.05 26.86
N THR A 519 14.95 -16.95 27.61
CA THR A 519 15.46 -16.90 29.00
C THR A 519 14.47 -17.46 30.05
N LEU A 520 13.20 -17.60 29.69
CA LEU A 520 12.11 -18.03 30.57
C LEU A 520 11.58 -19.46 30.27
N ILE A 521 12.20 -20.19 29.36
CA ILE A 521 11.73 -21.52 28.93
C ILE A 521 11.65 -22.54 30.06
N ASN A 522 12.46 -22.37 31.11
CA ASN A 522 12.49 -23.24 32.31
C ASN A 522 11.64 -22.69 33.48
N PHE A 523 10.74 -21.75 33.18
CA PHE A 523 9.90 -21.18 34.22
C PHE A 523 8.49 -21.78 34.17
N SER A 524 7.85 -21.85 35.34
CA SER A 524 6.40 -22.05 35.44
C SER A 524 5.76 -20.69 35.59
N VAL A 525 4.87 -20.33 34.68
CA VAL A 525 4.15 -19.05 34.68
C VAL A 525 2.66 -19.34 34.75
N THR A 526 1.97 -18.77 35.72
CA THR A 526 0.52 -18.87 35.85
C THR A 526 -0.07 -17.53 36.24
N ARG A 527 -1.33 -17.28 35.86
CA ARG A 527 -2.08 -16.09 36.26
C ARG A 527 -3.45 -16.40 36.80
N LYS A 528 -3.93 -15.56 37.69
CA LYS A 528 -5.27 -15.65 38.28
C LYS A 528 -5.92 -14.26 38.34
N TRP A 529 -7.17 -14.15 37.91
CA TRP A 529 -7.96 -12.95 38.07
C TRP A 529 -8.56 -12.87 39.47
N ASP A 530 -8.30 -11.81 40.24
CA ASP A 530 -8.79 -11.63 41.61
C ASP A 530 -10.12 -10.84 41.70
N GLY A 531 -10.67 -10.44 40.55
CA GLY A 531 -11.88 -9.63 40.46
C GLY A 531 -11.60 -8.18 40.03
N LYS A 532 -10.35 -7.72 40.02
CA LYS A 532 -9.91 -6.39 39.61
C LYS A 532 -8.65 -6.40 38.75
N LYS A 533 -7.70 -7.29 39.02
CA LYS A 533 -6.42 -7.37 38.32
C LYS A 533 -5.92 -8.82 38.25
N PHE A 534 -5.01 -9.08 37.36
CA PHE A 534 -4.30 -10.34 37.30
C PHE A 534 -3.21 -10.40 38.36
N ILE A 535 -3.09 -11.58 39.00
CA ILE A 535 -1.97 -11.95 39.88
C ILE A 535 -1.19 -13.02 39.15
N TYR A 536 0.07 -12.78 38.90
CA TYR A 536 1.01 -13.71 38.26
C TYR A 536 1.82 -14.44 39.31
N ASP A 537 2.05 -15.73 39.10
CA ASP A 537 2.96 -16.55 39.88
C ASP A 537 3.97 -17.18 38.92
N ILE A 538 5.21 -16.67 38.93
CA ILE A 538 6.30 -16.99 38.02
C ILE A 538 7.44 -17.60 38.86
N ARG A 539 7.87 -18.81 38.53
CA ARG A 539 8.89 -19.55 39.28
C ARG A 539 9.84 -20.27 38.34
N HIS A 540 11.12 -20.29 38.71
CA HIS A 540 12.09 -21.15 38.07
C HIS A 540 11.79 -22.61 38.42
N ASN A 541 11.71 -23.52 37.42
CA ASN A 541 11.44 -24.95 37.60
C ASN A 541 12.65 -25.68 38.18
#